data_a0dfd4d6b74b7dcc2547013029c9db92
#
_entry.id   a0dfd4d6b74b7dcc2547013029c9db92
#
_cell.length_a   1.000
_cell.length_b   1.000
_cell.length_c   1.000
_cell.angle_alpha   90.00
_cell.angle_beta   90.00
_cell.angle_gamma   90.00
#
_symmetry.space_group_name_H-M   'P 1'
#
loop_
_entity.id
_entity.type
_entity.pdbx_description
1 polymer ?
#
loop_
_entity_poly.entity_id
_entity_poly.type
_entity_poly.pdbx_seq_one_letter_code
_entity_poly.pdbx_strand_id
1 'polypeptide(L)'
;MYRMFLYSFLSLPAMAVAGITVYTDTANLPVNPPPDVQVVLLDGPQQLQDTFLGPLPAGPEAAEALVRTRMQSPEWQSVQADLAERYRQVTHAWSLGLKKYPAVVFDDREVVYGTTDVAQAERFRSKGGQP
;
A
#
# COMPACT_ATOMS: atom_id res chain seq x y z
N MET A 1 -18.30 50.09 26.45
CA MET A 1 -16.96 49.73 25.99
C MET A 1 -16.96 48.24 25.60
N TYR A 2 -16.99 47.97 24.33
CA TYR A 2 -16.92 46.60 23.84
C TYR A 2 -15.46 46.28 23.50
N ARG A 3 -14.85 45.36 24.25
CA ARG A 3 -13.55 44.80 23.88
C ARG A 3 -13.78 43.72 22.81
N MET A 4 -13.51 44.05 21.57
CA MET A 4 -13.41 43.05 20.51
C MET A 4 -12.12 42.25 20.75
N PHE A 5 -12.26 41.01 21.20
CA PHE A 5 -11.17 40.03 21.15
C PHE A 5 -11.10 39.49 19.74
N LEU A 6 -10.10 39.98 19.00
CA LEU A 6 -9.73 39.38 17.73
C LEU A 6 -9.04 38.04 18.04
N TYR A 7 -9.77 36.94 17.92
CA TYR A 7 -9.15 35.61 17.90
C TYR A 7 -8.47 35.47 16.55
N SER A 8 -7.17 35.76 16.53
CA SER A 8 -6.33 35.36 15.39
C SER A 8 -6.23 33.85 15.42
N PHE A 9 -7.00 33.19 14.58
CA PHE A 9 -6.82 31.77 14.29
C PHE A 9 -5.49 31.61 13.54
N LEU A 10 -4.45 31.26 14.30
CA LEU A 10 -3.21 30.78 13.71
C LEU A 10 -3.50 29.40 13.12
N SER A 11 -3.88 29.35 11.86
CA SER A 11 -3.92 28.09 11.14
C SER A 11 -2.48 27.61 10.93
N LEU A 12 -2.04 26.72 11.80
CA LEU A 12 -0.79 25.99 11.58
C LEU A 12 -0.99 25.17 10.30
N PRO A 13 -0.11 25.31 9.28
CA PRO A 13 -0.17 24.42 8.14
C PRO A 13 0.04 22.99 8.67
N ALA A 14 -0.91 22.10 8.35
CA ALA A 14 -0.72 20.68 8.60
C ALA A 14 0.53 20.27 7.82
N MET A 15 1.62 19.98 8.52
CA MET A 15 2.81 19.40 7.93
C MET A 15 2.38 18.03 7.41
N ALA A 16 2.28 17.88 6.08
CA ALA A 16 2.17 16.58 5.47
C ALA A 16 3.41 15.78 5.89
N VAL A 17 3.19 14.67 6.60
CA VAL A 17 4.30 13.80 7.01
C VAL A 17 4.91 13.23 5.73
N ALA A 18 6.13 13.69 5.41
CA ALA A 18 6.95 13.14 4.34
C ALA A 18 7.16 11.65 4.61
N GLY A 19 6.73 10.79 3.70
CA GLY A 19 6.80 9.33 3.87
C GLY A 19 7.53 8.65 2.75
N ILE A 20 8.10 7.50 3.07
CA ILE A 20 8.73 6.62 2.10
C ILE A 20 7.89 5.36 1.99
N THR A 21 7.53 5.00 0.78
CA THR A 21 6.77 3.78 0.50
C THR A 21 7.50 2.93 -0.54
N VAL A 22 7.65 1.65 -0.24
CA VAL A 22 8.16 0.66 -1.18
C VAL A 22 6.96 -0.07 -1.78
N TYR A 23 6.81 0.02 -3.11
CA TYR A 23 5.82 -0.74 -3.87
C TYR A 23 6.51 -1.91 -4.54
N THR A 24 6.08 -3.10 -4.21
CA THR A 24 6.67 -4.33 -4.73
C THR A 24 5.65 -5.47 -4.74
N ASP A 25 6.10 -6.69 -4.86
CA ASP A 25 5.25 -7.88 -4.76
C ASP A 25 5.84 -8.89 -3.77
N THR A 26 5.13 -9.98 -3.52
CA THR A 26 5.58 -11.02 -2.59
C THR A 26 6.82 -11.77 -3.07
N ALA A 27 7.11 -11.75 -4.36
CA ALA A 27 8.32 -12.36 -4.92
C ALA A 27 9.58 -11.49 -4.67
N ASN A 28 9.41 -10.22 -4.38
CA ASN A 28 10.50 -9.25 -4.24
C ASN A 28 10.36 -8.44 -2.94
N LEU A 29 10.26 -9.12 -1.82
CA LEU A 29 10.12 -8.46 -0.53
C LEU A 29 11.41 -7.71 -0.16
N PRO A 30 11.29 -6.50 0.40
CA PRO A 30 12.47 -5.80 0.90
C PRO A 30 13.08 -6.55 2.10
N VAL A 31 14.40 -6.53 2.17
CA VAL A 31 15.14 -7.15 3.27
C VAL A 31 15.34 -6.11 4.37
N ASN A 32 14.83 -6.41 5.57
CA ASN A 32 14.96 -5.54 6.75
C ASN A 32 14.64 -4.07 6.46
N PRO A 33 13.42 -3.77 5.98
CA PRO A 33 13.07 -2.37 5.71
C PRO A 33 13.10 -1.55 7.01
N PRO A 34 13.48 -0.26 6.95
CA PRO A 34 13.39 0.61 8.12
C PRO A 34 11.96 0.66 8.68
N PRO A 35 11.79 0.78 10.00
CA PRO A 35 10.46 0.68 10.63
C PRO A 35 9.50 1.81 10.26
N ASP A 36 10.01 2.94 9.79
CA ASP A 36 9.22 4.10 9.32
C ASP A 36 8.85 4.04 7.84
N VAL A 37 9.31 3.02 7.13
CA VAL A 37 9.02 2.79 5.71
C VAL A 37 7.78 1.91 5.57
N GLN A 38 6.82 2.36 4.78
CA GLN A 38 5.65 1.56 4.42
C GLN A 38 5.99 0.63 3.27
N VAL A 39 5.60 -0.63 3.38
CA VAL A 39 5.71 -1.60 2.28
C VAL A 39 4.32 -1.93 1.78
N VAL A 40 4.09 -1.72 0.50
CA VAL A 40 2.82 -2.02 -0.18
C VAL A 40 3.05 -3.13 -1.19
N LEU A 41 2.30 -4.22 -1.04
CA LEU A 41 2.35 -5.35 -1.96
C LEU A 41 1.27 -5.17 -3.02
N LEU A 42 1.69 -5.05 -4.28
CA LEU A 42 0.78 -4.85 -5.41
C LEU A 42 -0.06 -6.10 -5.72
N ASP A 43 0.43 -7.25 -5.32
CA ASP A 43 -0.32 -8.52 -5.36
C ASP A 43 -1.05 -8.81 -4.03
N GLY A 44 -1.11 -7.84 -3.12
CA GLY A 44 -1.75 -7.98 -1.81
C GLY A 44 -3.19 -8.46 -1.87
N PRO A 45 -4.06 -7.89 -2.73
CA PRO A 45 -5.43 -8.39 -2.88
C PRO A 45 -5.50 -9.86 -3.31
N GLN A 46 -4.69 -10.25 -4.28
CA GLN A 46 -4.62 -11.63 -4.76
C GLN A 46 -4.18 -12.58 -3.65
N GLN A 47 -3.12 -12.22 -2.92
CA GLN A 47 -2.60 -13.03 -1.83
C GLN A 47 -3.64 -13.23 -0.72
N LEU A 48 -4.38 -12.18 -0.38
CA LEU A 48 -5.44 -12.27 0.63
C LEU A 48 -6.56 -13.20 0.17
N GLN A 49 -7.00 -13.08 -1.08
CA GLN A 49 -8.03 -13.96 -1.64
C GLN A 49 -7.58 -15.41 -1.64
N ASP A 50 -6.37 -15.68 -2.09
CA ASP A 50 -5.81 -17.04 -2.16
C ASP A 50 -5.70 -17.67 -0.77
N THR A 51 -5.27 -16.89 0.21
CA THR A 51 -5.16 -17.37 1.60
C THR A 51 -6.53 -17.63 2.21
N PHE A 52 -7.50 -16.75 1.97
CA PHE A 52 -8.84 -16.87 2.54
C PHE A 52 -9.62 -18.03 1.93
N LEU A 53 -9.57 -18.18 0.61
CA LEU A 53 -10.30 -19.25 -0.08
C LEU A 53 -9.59 -20.61 0.07
N GLY A 54 -8.26 -20.60 0.13
CA GLY A 54 -7.47 -21.81 0.11
C GLY A 54 -7.55 -22.53 -1.24
N PRO A 55 -7.05 -23.76 -1.33
CA PRO A 55 -7.13 -24.55 -2.57
C PRO A 55 -8.59 -24.81 -2.95
N LEU A 56 -8.95 -24.50 -4.20
CA LEU A 56 -10.29 -24.77 -4.71
C LEU A 56 -10.36 -26.17 -5.33
N PRO A 57 -11.49 -26.89 -5.15
CA PRO A 57 -11.72 -28.17 -5.82
C PRO A 57 -11.74 -27.97 -7.34
N ALA A 58 -11.41 -29.04 -8.09
CA ALA A 58 -11.38 -29.01 -9.55
C ALA A 58 -12.77 -28.87 -10.19
N GLY A 59 -13.84 -29.33 -9.51
CA GLY A 59 -15.21 -29.24 -10.01
C GLY A 59 -15.80 -27.86 -9.77
N PRO A 60 -16.48 -27.24 -10.76
CA PRO A 60 -17.05 -25.91 -10.58
C PRO A 60 -18.11 -25.83 -9.49
N GLU A 61 -18.95 -26.86 -9.32
CA GLU A 61 -19.97 -26.90 -8.28
C GLU A 61 -19.36 -26.98 -6.88
N ALA A 62 -18.34 -27.81 -6.69
CA ALA A 62 -17.64 -27.94 -5.42
C ALA A 62 -16.86 -26.67 -5.08
N ALA A 63 -16.25 -26.03 -6.06
CA ALA A 63 -15.55 -24.75 -5.90
C ALA A 63 -16.53 -23.65 -5.48
N GLU A 64 -17.68 -23.54 -6.14
CA GLU A 64 -18.72 -22.57 -5.78
C GLU A 64 -19.24 -22.78 -4.36
N ALA A 65 -19.49 -24.03 -3.98
CA ALA A 65 -19.94 -24.35 -2.62
C ALA A 65 -18.91 -23.95 -1.57
N LEU A 66 -17.64 -24.17 -1.82
CA LEU A 66 -16.55 -23.76 -0.91
C LEU A 66 -16.49 -22.26 -0.77
N VAL A 67 -16.52 -21.52 -1.88
CA VAL A 67 -16.51 -20.04 -1.86
C VAL A 67 -17.70 -19.51 -1.08
N ARG A 68 -18.90 -20.05 -1.32
CA ARG A 68 -20.11 -19.65 -0.58
C ARG A 68 -19.97 -19.91 0.92
N THR A 69 -19.43 -21.05 1.32
CA THR A 69 -19.17 -21.37 2.72
C THR A 69 -18.20 -20.39 3.37
N ARG A 70 -17.11 -20.06 2.68
CA ARG A 70 -16.11 -19.09 3.16
C ARG A 70 -16.71 -17.70 3.33
N MET A 71 -17.54 -17.26 2.38
CA MET A 71 -18.19 -15.96 2.42
C MET A 71 -19.29 -15.85 3.50
N GLN A 72 -19.77 -16.98 4.02
CA GLN A 72 -20.69 -17.03 5.14
C GLN A 72 -19.98 -17.16 6.50
N SER A 73 -18.66 -17.30 6.51
CA SER A 73 -17.88 -17.43 7.73
C SER A 73 -17.79 -16.09 8.49
N PRO A 74 -17.61 -16.13 9.83
CA PRO A 74 -17.46 -14.90 10.62
C PRO A 74 -16.26 -14.06 10.23
N GLU A 75 -15.21 -14.66 9.68
CA GLU A 75 -14.00 -13.95 9.26
C GLU A 75 -14.23 -13.09 8.01
N TRP A 76 -15.28 -13.36 7.24
CA TRP A 76 -15.51 -12.67 5.97
C TRP A 76 -15.58 -11.14 6.10
N GLN A 77 -16.22 -10.62 7.16
CA GLN A 77 -16.30 -9.17 7.39
C GLN A 77 -14.91 -8.54 7.56
N SER A 78 -14.03 -9.19 8.31
CA SER A 78 -12.64 -8.75 8.49
C SER A 78 -11.87 -8.83 7.19
N VAL A 79 -12.05 -9.90 6.43
CA VAL A 79 -11.40 -10.08 5.11
C VAL A 79 -11.86 -9.02 4.12
N GLN A 80 -13.15 -8.68 4.10
CA GLN A 80 -13.66 -7.61 3.22
C GLN A 80 -13.02 -6.26 3.53
N ALA A 81 -12.90 -5.90 4.80
CA ALA A 81 -12.27 -4.65 5.20
C ALA A 81 -10.79 -4.62 4.81
N ASP A 82 -10.09 -5.71 5.04
CA ASP A 82 -8.67 -5.84 4.70
C ASP A 82 -8.45 -5.83 3.19
N LEU A 83 -9.32 -6.50 2.45
CA LEU A 83 -9.28 -6.52 0.99
C LEU A 83 -9.50 -5.11 0.41
N ALA A 84 -10.46 -4.38 0.95
CA ALA A 84 -10.73 -3.00 0.53
C ALA A 84 -9.52 -2.09 0.78
N GLU A 85 -8.81 -2.26 1.90
CA GLU A 85 -7.60 -1.51 2.20
C GLU A 85 -6.48 -1.84 1.22
N ARG A 86 -6.27 -3.11 0.93
CA ARG A 86 -5.24 -3.55 -0.04
C ARG A 86 -5.52 -3.03 -1.44
N TYR A 87 -6.78 -3.00 -1.87
CA TYR A 87 -7.16 -2.39 -3.15
C TYR A 87 -6.93 -0.88 -3.17
N ARG A 88 -7.19 -0.18 -2.07
CA ARG A 88 -6.89 1.26 -1.97
C ARG A 88 -5.40 1.54 -2.14
N GLN A 89 -4.55 0.71 -1.55
CA GLN A 89 -3.10 0.83 -1.71
C GLN A 89 -2.66 0.64 -3.16
N VAL A 90 -3.22 -0.35 -3.87
CA VAL A 90 -2.95 -0.58 -5.28
C VAL A 90 -3.46 0.58 -6.15
N THR A 91 -4.66 1.06 -5.88
CA THR A 91 -5.24 2.20 -6.58
C THR A 91 -4.41 3.47 -6.38
N HIS A 92 -3.92 3.68 -5.16
CA HIS A 92 -3.03 4.81 -4.85
C HIS A 92 -1.74 4.73 -5.66
N ALA A 93 -1.12 3.54 -5.74
CA ALA A 93 0.06 3.33 -6.57
C ALA A 93 -0.18 3.71 -8.03
N TRP A 94 -1.32 3.34 -8.58
CA TRP A 94 -1.68 3.71 -9.95
C TRP A 94 -1.93 5.20 -10.10
N SER A 95 -2.52 5.84 -9.10
CA SER A 95 -2.73 7.30 -9.11
C SER A 95 -1.42 8.09 -9.15
N LEU A 96 -0.34 7.50 -8.64
CA LEU A 96 1.01 8.08 -8.72
C LEU A 96 1.67 7.91 -10.09
N GLY A 97 1.03 7.17 -10.99
CA GLY A 97 1.56 6.89 -12.32
C GLY A 97 2.70 5.87 -12.34
N LEU A 98 2.76 4.97 -11.38
CA LEU A 98 3.78 3.92 -11.34
C LEU A 98 3.64 3.02 -12.58
N LYS A 99 4.73 2.86 -13.32
CA LYS A 99 4.77 2.09 -14.57
C LYS A 99 5.33 0.70 -14.38
N LYS A 100 6.09 0.48 -13.32
CA LYS A 100 6.75 -0.79 -13.02
C LYS A 100 7.09 -0.88 -11.53
N TYR A 101 7.45 -2.07 -11.10
CA TYR A 101 7.87 -2.36 -9.73
C TYR A 101 9.06 -3.33 -9.76
N PRO A 102 9.88 -3.41 -8.72
CA PRO A 102 9.78 -2.65 -7.48
C PRO A 102 10.05 -1.16 -7.68
N ALA A 103 9.46 -0.34 -6.80
CA ALA A 103 9.64 1.11 -6.82
C ALA A 103 9.67 1.64 -5.38
N VAL A 104 10.57 2.58 -5.12
CA VAL A 104 10.58 3.35 -3.88
C VAL A 104 10.07 4.75 -4.17
N VAL A 105 9.05 5.17 -3.43
CA VAL A 105 8.39 6.46 -3.62
C VAL A 105 8.64 7.33 -2.40
N PHE A 106 9.14 8.54 -2.64
CA PHE A 106 9.41 9.55 -1.63
C PHE A 106 8.34 10.65 -1.72
N ASP A 107 7.62 10.85 -0.62
CA ASP A 107 6.64 11.93 -0.47
C ASP A 107 5.53 11.92 -1.55
N ASP A 108 5.18 10.72 -2.04
CA ASP A 108 4.23 10.54 -3.14
C ASP A 108 4.59 11.32 -4.43
N ARG A 109 5.86 11.66 -4.61
CA ARG A 109 6.32 12.50 -5.73
C ARG A 109 7.47 11.90 -6.52
N GLU A 110 8.58 11.60 -5.84
CA GLU A 110 9.78 11.10 -6.49
C GLU A 110 9.78 9.58 -6.46
N VAL A 111 10.05 8.98 -7.60
CA VAL A 111 10.03 7.52 -7.74
C VAL A 111 11.40 7.04 -8.21
N VAL A 112 11.93 6.04 -7.52
CA VAL A 112 13.11 5.30 -7.94
C VAL A 112 12.70 3.86 -8.24
N TYR A 113 12.80 3.46 -9.49
CA TYR A 113 12.44 2.11 -9.93
C TYR A 113 13.61 1.14 -9.81
N GLY A 114 13.31 -0.14 -9.69
CA GLY A 114 14.28 -1.22 -9.83
C GLY A 114 14.95 -1.65 -8.52
N THR A 115 14.52 -1.12 -7.39
CA THR A 115 15.06 -1.52 -6.08
C THR A 115 13.97 -1.50 -5.01
N THR A 116 14.13 -2.36 -4.02
CA THR A 116 13.37 -2.33 -2.76
C THR A 116 14.21 -1.78 -1.60
N ASP A 117 15.48 -1.50 -1.84
CA ASP A 117 16.42 -0.99 -0.86
C ASP A 117 16.31 0.54 -0.78
N VAL A 118 15.74 1.04 0.30
CA VAL A 118 15.52 2.47 0.51
C VAL A 118 16.85 3.25 0.53
N ALA A 119 17.89 2.72 1.13
CA ALA A 119 19.20 3.38 1.17
C ALA A 119 19.79 3.51 -0.24
N GLN A 120 19.65 2.47 -1.07
CA GLN A 120 20.05 2.52 -2.47
C GLN A 120 19.23 3.55 -3.25
N ALA A 121 17.90 3.55 -3.04
CA ALA A 121 17.01 4.50 -3.69
C ALA A 121 17.36 5.94 -3.34
N GLU A 122 17.69 6.23 -2.10
CA GLU A 122 18.14 7.56 -1.69
C GLU A 122 19.43 7.99 -2.37
N ARG A 123 20.37 7.08 -2.56
CA ARG A 123 21.61 7.38 -3.33
C ARG A 123 21.30 7.75 -4.77
N PHE A 124 20.38 7.04 -5.42
CA PHE A 124 19.96 7.38 -6.79
C PHE A 124 19.19 8.68 -6.84
N ARG A 125 18.31 8.93 -5.89
CA ARG A 125 17.56 10.17 -5.77
C ARG A 125 18.51 11.38 -5.65
N SER A 126 19.52 11.30 -4.78
CA SER A 126 20.46 12.39 -4.53
C SER A 126 21.34 12.69 -5.74
N LYS A 127 21.53 11.72 -6.64
CA LYS A 127 22.27 11.90 -7.91
C LYS A 127 21.39 12.36 -9.07
N GLY A 128 20.09 12.55 -8.84
CA GLY A 128 19.13 12.93 -9.87
C GLY A 128 18.89 11.87 -10.93
N GLY A 129 19.29 10.62 -10.68
CA GLY A 129 19.17 9.52 -11.62
C GLY A 129 18.43 8.32 -11.08
N GLN A 130 17.93 7.50 -12.02
CA GLN A 130 17.37 6.18 -11.72
C GLN A 130 18.45 5.10 -11.90
N PRO A 131 18.31 3.96 -11.22
CA PRO A 131 19.23 2.85 -11.39
C PRO A 131 19.24 2.30 -12.81
#